data_dbe10e81820c22d526ab4f0be0476cc9
#
_entry.id   dbe10e81820c22d526ab4f0be0476cc9
#
_cell.length_a   1.000
_cell.length_b   1.000
_cell.length_c   1.000
_cell.angle_alpha   90.00
_cell.angle_beta   90.00
_cell.angle_gamma   90.00
#
_symmetry.space_group_name_H-M   'P 1'
#
loop_
_entity.id
_entity.type
_entity.pdbx_description
1 polymer ?
#
loop_
_entity_poly.entity_id
_entity_poly.type
_entity_poly.pdbx_seq_one_letter_code
_entity_poly.pdbx_strand_id
1 'polypeptide(L)' 'MKTGELINRVKQLGLETDYFNHEILINDKEGQTICSIARNQRFQLDIDYYAVKDELLRIVVEYSSTPVDER' A
#
# COMPACT_ATOMS: atom_id res chain seq x y z
N MET A 1 -8.89 3.31 -7.21
CA MET A 1 -8.95 2.09 -6.36
C MET A 1 -9.38 2.48 -4.95
N LYS A 2 -10.31 1.77 -4.39
CA LYS A 2 -10.76 1.99 -3.03
C LYS A 2 -9.83 1.31 -2.02
N THR A 3 -9.82 1.82 -0.79
CA THR A 3 -8.95 1.28 0.27
C THR A 3 -9.19 -0.21 0.52
N GLY A 4 -10.45 -0.65 0.54
CA GLY A 4 -10.75 -2.07 0.71
C GLY A 4 -10.21 -2.94 -0.42
N GLU A 5 -10.21 -2.43 -1.65
CA GLU A 5 -9.66 -3.14 -2.78
C GLU A 5 -8.14 -3.26 -2.68
N LEU A 6 -7.47 -2.20 -2.24
CA LEU A 6 -6.03 -2.25 -2.00
C LEU A 6 -5.69 -3.35 -0.99
N ILE A 7 -6.39 -3.36 0.14
CA ILE A 7 -6.16 -4.34 1.21
C ILE A 7 -6.34 -5.76 0.68
N ASN A 8 -7.40 -6.01 -0.09
CA ASN A 8 -7.66 -7.33 -0.65
C ASN A 8 -6.58 -7.76 -1.64
N ARG A 9 -6.14 -6.86 -2.51
CA ARG A 9 -5.09 -7.19 -3.49
C ARG A 9 -3.76 -7.48 -2.82
N VAL A 10 -3.41 -6.70 -1.80
CA VAL A 10 -2.19 -6.93 -1.03
C VAL A 10 -2.23 -8.28 -0.34
N LYS A 11 -3.38 -8.63 0.24
CA LYS A 11 -3.57 -9.90 0.90
C LYS A 11 -3.41 -11.07 -0.06
N GLN A 12 -3.88 -10.94 -1.29
CA GLN A 12 -3.75 -11.96 -2.31
C GLN A 12 -2.29 -12.22 -2.69
N LEU A 13 -1.40 -11.26 -2.46
CA LEU A 13 0.03 -11.43 -2.67
C LEU A 13 0.72 -12.10 -1.48
N GLY A 14 -0.02 -12.47 -0.45
CA GLY A 14 0.55 -13.08 0.76
C GLY A 14 1.16 -12.06 1.72
N LEU A 15 0.84 -10.79 1.55
CA LEU A 15 1.33 -9.73 2.39
C LEU A 15 0.23 -9.28 3.36
N GLU A 16 0.60 -8.50 4.36
CA GLU A 16 -0.34 -7.98 5.34
C GLU A 16 -0.34 -6.47 5.35
N THR A 17 -1.46 -5.90 5.81
CA THR A 17 -1.60 -4.46 5.96
C THR A 17 -1.83 -4.10 7.41
N ASP A 18 -1.38 -2.91 7.77
CA ASP A 18 -1.61 -2.34 9.08
C ASP A 18 -1.83 -0.83 8.94
N TYR A 19 -2.32 -0.20 9.99
CA TYR A 19 -2.55 1.24 10.01
C TYR A 19 -1.66 1.89 11.05
N PHE A 20 -1.05 3.00 10.67
CA PHE A 20 -0.29 3.82 11.59
C PHE A 20 -0.52 5.29 11.26
N ASN A 21 -1.22 6.01 12.16
CA ASN A 21 -1.64 7.39 11.91
C ASN A 21 -2.48 7.49 10.62
N HIS A 22 -2.01 8.25 9.64
CA HIS A 22 -2.71 8.44 8.37
C HIS A 22 -2.13 7.54 7.27
N GLU A 23 -1.36 6.53 7.62
CA GLU A 23 -0.70 5.68 6.66
C GLU A 23 -1.22 4.25 6.70
N ILE A 24 -1.24 3.62 5.53
CA ILE A 24 -1.40 2.17 5.41
C ILE A 24 0.01 1.61 5.27
N LEU A 25 0.34 0.67 6.14
CA LEU A 25 1.62 -0.03 6.10
C LEU A 25 1.42 -1.37 5.42
N ILE A 26 2.34 -1.73 4.52
CA ILE A 26 2.34 -3.06 3.91
C ILE A 26 3.54 -3.81 4.43
N ASN A 27 3.28 -4.95 5.04
CA ASN A 27 4.29 -5.75 5.72
C ASN A 27 4.51 -7.08 5.01
N ASP A 28 5.76 -7.53 5.00
CA ASP A 28 6.09 -8.86 4.48
C ASP A 28 5.74 -9.94 5.51
N LYS A 29 6.04 -11.20 5.17
CA LYS A 29 5.71 -12.34 6.02
C LYS A 29 6.46 -12.34 7.35
N GLU A 30 7.57 -11.62 7.42
CA GLU A 30 8.38 -11.50 8.61
C GLU A 30 7.97 -10.31 9.48
N GLY A 31 6.95 -9.57 9.06
CA GLY A 31 6.44 -8.42 9.80
C GLY A 31 7.18 -7.12 9.52
N GLN A 32 8.10 -7.11 8.54
CA GLN A 32 8.79 -5.88 8.17
C GLN A 32 7.94 -5.04 7.22
N THR A 33 7.85 -3.76 7.49
CA THR A 33 7.15 -2.83 6.61
C THR A 33 8.01 -2.58 5.37
N ILE A 34 7.46 -2.91 4.20
CA ILE A 34 8.14 -2.74 2.91
C ILE A 34 7.57 -1.58 2.10
N CYS A 35 6.42 -1.07 2.49
CA CYS A 35 5.79 0.05 1.80
C CYS A 35 4.84 0.75 2.76
N SER A 36 4.76 2.07 2.66
CA SER A 36 3.75 2.85 3.39
C SER A 36 3.10 3.84 2.44
N ILE A 37 1.78 4.04 2.58
CA ILE A 37 1.01 4.89 1.69
C ILE A 37 0.15 5.83 2.54
N ALA A 38 0.27 7.14 2.31
CA ALA A 38 -0.60 8.11 2.97
C ALA A 38 -2.04 7.96 2.48
N ARG A 39 -3.00 7.87 3.41
CA ARG A 39 -4.42 7.76 3.07
C ARG A 39 -5.04 9.11 2.74
N ASN A 40 -4.47 10.16 3.24
CA ASN A 40 -5.05 11.52 3.17
C ASN A 40 -4.35 12.42 2.15
N GLN A 41 -3.42 11.88 1.35
CA GLN A 41 -2.72 12.65 0.32
C GLN A 41 -2.47 11.76 -0.89
N ARG A 42 -2.56 12.35 -2.09
CA ARG A 42 -2.21 11.65 -3.32
C ARG A 42 -0.70 11.62 -3.52
N PHE A 43 -0.21 10.55 -4.13
CA PHE A 43 1.18 10.40 -4.54
C PHE A 43 2.19 10.45 -3.39
N GLN A 44 1.73 10.19 -2.17
CA GLN A 44 2.63 10.16 -1.02
C GLN A 44 2.77 8.74 -0.53
N LEU A 45 3.91 8.12 -0.85
CA LEU A 45 4.21 6.76 -0.45
C LEU A 45 5.72 6.58 -0.34
N ASP A 46 6.12 5.65 0.52
CA ASP A 46 7.49 5.21 0.68
C ASP A 46 7.59 3.74 0.28
N ILE A 47 8.59 3.39 -0.51
CA ILE A 47 8.76 2.05 -1.05
C ILE A 47 10.19 1.58 -0.82
N ASP A 48 10.33 0.39 -0.25
CA ASP A 48 11.60 -0.30 -0.21
C ASP A 48 11.81 -0.99 -1.57
N TYR A 49 12.66 -0.40 -2.42
CA TYR A 49 12.87 -0.87 -3.79
C TYR A 49 13.41 -2.28 -3.87
N TYR A 50 14.07 -2.76 -2.83
CA TYR A 50 14.63 -4.11 -2.82
C TYR A 50 13.59 -5.17 -2.46
N ALA A 51 12.55 -4.78 -1.74
CA ALA A 51 11.53 -5.69 -1.23
C ALA A 51 10.24 -5.68 -2.05
N VAL A 52 9.91 -4.55 -2.69
CA VAL A 52 8.66 -4.38 -3.43
C VAL A 52 8.85 -4.82 -4.87
N LYS A 53 8.10 -5.85 -5.27
CA LYS A 53 8.11 -6.38 -6.64
C LYS A 53 7.12 -5.62 -7.52
N ASP A 54 7.27 -5.78 -8.84
CA ASP A 54 6.49 -5.04 -9.84
C ASP A 54 4.98 -5.11 -9.60
N GLU A 55 4.48 -6.27 -9.22
CA GLU A 55 3.04 -6.46 -9.02
C GLU A 55 2.51 -5.60 -7.88
N LEU A 56 3.22 -5.59 -6.75
CA LEU A 56 2.86 -4.73 -5.62
C LEU A 56 3.05 -3.26 -5.98
N LEU A 57 4.11 -2.93 -6.69
CA LEU A 57 4.38 -1.56 -7.11
C LEU A 57 3.22 -0.99 -7.91
N ARG A 58 2.69 -1.74 -8.87
CA ARG A 58 1.54 -1.30 -9.67
C ARG A 58 0.32 -1.02 -8.82
N ILE A 59 0.05 -1.90 -7.86
CA ILE A 59 -1.11 -1.77 -6.97
C ILE A 59 -1.00 -0.52 -6.11
N VAL A 60 0.16 -0.30 -5.48
CA VAL A 60 0.33 0.83 -4.58
C VAL A 60 0.36 2.17 -5.33
N VAL A 61 0.92 2.21 -6.52
CA VAL A 61 0.92 3.41 -7.35
C VAL A 61 -0.50 3.74 -7.80
N GLU A 62 -1.27 2.76 -8.22
CA GLU A 62 -2.67 2.96 -8.61
C GLU A 62 -3.48 3.53 -7.46
N TYR A 63 -3.34 2.96 -6.26
CA TYR A 63 -4.04 3.46 -5.08
C TYR A 63 -3.59 4.88 -4.73
N SER A 64 -2.28 5.12 -4.73
CA SER A 64 -1.72 6.42 -4.37
C SER A 64 -2.15 7.52 -5.33
N SER A 65 -2.38 7.17 -6.60
CA SER A 65 -2.85 8.13 -7.60
C SER A 65 -4.35 8.40 -7.53
N THR A 66 -5.10 7.58 -6.81
CA THR A 66 -6.55 7.75 -6.67
C THR A 66 -6.84 8.98 -5.80
N PRO A 67 -7.74 9.88 -6.23
CA PRO A 67 -8.15 11.00 -5.38
C PRO A 67 -8.64 10.51 -4.01
N VAL A 68 -8.31 11.27 -2.98
CA VAL A 68 -8.55 10.85 -1.59
C VAL A 68 -10.04 10.58 -1.32
N ASP A 69 -10.92 11.38 -1.89
CA ASP A 69 -12.37 11.23 -1.71
C ASP A 69 -12.98 10.04 -2.47
N GLU A 70 -12.17 9.38 -3.29
CA GLU A 70 -12.62 8.21 -4.07
C GLU A 70 -12.05 6.88 -3.55
N ARG A 71 -11.33 6.93 -2.45
CA ARG A 71 -10.69 5.72 -1.90
C ARG A 71 -11.60 4.89 -1.01
#